data_1d39d178cb3ce1f2f812a5cc48b982a8
#
_entry.id   1d39d178cb3ce1f2f812a5cc48b982a8
#
_cell.length_a   1.000
_cell.length_b   1.000
_cell.length_c   1.000
_cell.angle_alpha   90.00
_cell.angle_beta   90.00
_cell.angle_gamma   90.00
#
_symmetry.space_group_name_H-M   'P 1'
#
loop_
_entity.id
_entity.type
_entity.pdbx_description
1 polymer ?
#
loop_
_entity_poly.entity_id
_entity_poly.type
_entity_poly.pdbx_seq_one_letter_code
_entity_poly.pdbx_strand_id
1 'polypeptide(L)'
;MDADRRTFLKGTAWMGVLAAASGCATKNVESCAGRATMQGFKVAPIKLPIKIGIVGVGRRAMGAVKRLSSIPGMKVACLCDVLPERIAAGQKVLRDNNAPAAKEFCGEGGYDRMLDEDIDVVYNVTPWKLHAPFGVKAMEKGKHVFIEVPSATTLEECWALVETAERTGRHCMQLENCAYGEAEMLCLNFVRKGLLGDIVHGEGAYIHDLHDKCYHDALPDPSKYPNGYTNHWRLRFNAEHKGNQYETHGLVPICQYMNINRGDRFDRLVSLESDQFTYERFAAMKYPGTWKSALKIAMGNMNLTVIRTAKGRSILVEHDVSSPRPYSRLNVCTGTEGAFSGITFPKGEEDQFGYASGCPVRFAWKCEGRDHIGDFFSFDRMQRLREEYKHPLWKAAGEAAKLIGGHGGMDFIMDLRWCYCLQNGLPLDTDVYDLTTTCSLGELTERSVRSGGDAQIVPDFTRGGWKSAEPLGIVDIDLVKMGFDPAKLKKDENALFV
;
A
#
# COMPACT_ATOMS: atom_id res chain seq x y z
N MET A 1 -10.75 -0.45 35.48
CA MET A 1 -9.83 -0.23 34.35
C MET A 1 -10.44 -0.54 32.96
N ASP A 2 -11.71 -0.94 32.88
CA ASP A 2 -12.35 -1.30 31.58
C ASP A 2 -13.21 -0.20 30.94
N ALA A 3 -13.48 0.89 31.62
CA ALA A 3 -14.35 1.95 31.10
C ALA A 3 -13.64 2.90 30.10
N ASP A 4 -12.36 3.21 30.31
CA ASP A 4 -11.61 4.17 29.49
C ASP A 4 -11.22 3.66 28.09
N ARG A 5 -11.09 2.33 27.92
CA ARG A 5 -10.75 1.72 26.63
C ARG A 5 -11.91 1.70 25.63
N ARG A 6 -13.16 1.74 26.12
CA ARG A 6 -14.36 1.78 25.26
C ARG A 6 -14.63 3.17 24.70
N THR A 7 -14.21 4.21 25.37
CA THR A 7 -14.47 5.60 24.99
C THR A 7 -13.60 6.05 23.82
N PHE A 8 -12.37 5.54 23.72
CA PHE A 8 -11.45 5.86 22.60
C PHE A 8 -12.00 5.41 21.23
N LEU A 9 -12.79 4.32 21.19
CA LEU A 9 -13.43 3.83 19.95
C LEU A 9 -14.80 4.46 19.68
N LYS A 10 -15.33 5.27 20.62
CA LYS A 10 -16.59 6.01 20.46
C LYS A 10 -16.35 7.50 20.23
N GLY A 11 -15.33 7.86 19.47
CA GLY A 11 -15.02 9.26 19.11
C GLY A 11 -16.18 9.94 18.37
N THR A 12 -17.19 10.38 19.12
CA THR A 12 -18.33 11.16 18.64
C THR A 12 -18.01 12.60 18.20
N ALA A 13 -16.75 13.01 18.28
CA ALA A 13 -16.32 14.34 17.86
C ALA A 13 -16.04 14.48 16.34
N TRP A 14 -16.07 13.36 15.59
CA TRP A 14 -15.73 13.36 14.17
C TRP A 14 -16.91 13.55 13.21
N MET A 15 -18.13 13.32 13.64
CA MET A 15 -19.32 13.59 12.81
C MET A 15 -19.49 15.06 12.41
N GLY A 16 -18.90 15.98 13.15
CA GLY A 16 -18.99 17.40 12.83
C GLY A 16 -18.12 17.88 11.67
N VAL A 17 -16.97 17.23 11.42
CA VAL A 17 -16.04 17.61 10.33
C VAL A 17 -16.45 16.95 9.02
N LEU A 18 -16.92 15.69 9.07
CA LEU A 18 -17.40 14.97 7.88
C LEU A 18 -18.79 15.47 7.44
N ALA A 19 -19.67 15.90 8.36
CA ALA A 19 -20.98 16.48 8.03
C ALA A 19 -20.88 17.82 7.27
N ALA A 20 -19.78 18.56 7.41
CA ALA A 20 -19.53 19.77 6.60
C ALA A 20 -19.11 19.44 5.15
N ALA A 21 -18.56 18.23 4.90
CA ALA A 21 -18.18 17.77 3.57
C ALA A 21 -19.36 17.09 2.81
N SER A 22 -20.29 16.47 3.53
CA SER A 22 -21.44 15.76 2.91
C SER A 22 -22.49 16.67 2.28
N GLY A 23 -22.48 17.97 2.57
CA GLY A 23 -23.36 18.95 1.92
C GLY A 23 -23.03 19.25 0.44
N CYS A 24 -21.88 18.78 -0.08
CA CYS A 24 -21.41 19.08 -1.44
C CYS A 24 -21.59 17.93 -2.45
N ALA A 25 -21.95 16.72 -2.02
CA ALA A 25 -21.97 15.53 -2.89
C ALA A 25 -23.14 15.47 -3.90
N THR A 26 -24.08 16.42 -3.88
CA THR A 26 -25.23 16.45 -4.80
C THR A 26 -25.41 17.76 -5.55
N LYS A 27 -24.46 18.71 -5.45
CA LYS A 27 -24.54 19.97 -6.21
C LYS A 27 -23.40 20.06 -7.23
N ASN A 28 -23.80 19.87 -8.49
CA ASN A 28 -23.22 20.42 -9.71
C ASN A 28 -21.70 20.28 -9.93
N VAL A 29 -21.39 19.60 -11.02
CA VAL A 29 -20.16 19.73 -11.83
C VAL A 29 -20.03 21.21 -12.29
N GLU A 30 -19.83 22.14 -11.38
CA GLU A 30 -19.54 23.54 -11.72
C GLU A 30 -18.28 24.04 -11.04
N SER A 31 -17.36 24.47 -11.90
CA SER A 31 -16.14 25.22 -11.69
C SER A 31 -15.02 24.56 -10.86
N CYS A 32 -14.17 23.81 -11.55
CA CYS A 32 -12.78 23.53 -11.12
C CYS A 32 -11.85 24.76 -11.25
N ALA A 33 -12.37 25.95 -11.38
CA ALA A 33 -11.57 27.17 -11.46
C ALA A 33 -10.99 27.49 -10.07
N GLY A 34 -9.71 27.18 -9.86
CA GLY A 34 -8.96 27.58 -8.66
C GLY A 34 -8.43 26.47 -7.77
N ARG A 35 -8.70 25.17 -8.06
CA ARG A 35 -8.10 24.05 -7.30
C ARG A 35 -6.81 23.57 -7.98
N ALA A 36 -5.75 23.39 -7.20
CA ALA A 36 -4.51 22.82 -7.70
C ALA A 36 -4.70 21.32 -7.98
N THR A 37 -4.34 20.87 -9.20
CA THR A 37 -4.23 19.43 -9.43
C THR A 37 -3.08 18.84 -8.64
N MET A 38 -3.28 17.62 -8.09
CA MET A 38 -2.23 16.87 -7.41
C MET A 38 -1.46 15.94 -8.38
N GLN A 39 -1.87 15.84 -9.64
CA GLN A 39 -1.13 15.09 -10.66
C GLN A 39 0.17 15.81 -11.02
N GLY A 40 1.30 15.10 -10.84
CA GLY A 40 2.62 15.70 -11.04
C GLY A 40 2.95 16.83 -10.06
N PHE A 41 2.20 16.95 -8.98
CA PHE A 41 2.38 17.98 -7.96
C PHE A 41 3.79 17.91 -7.34
N LYS A 42 4.40 19.07 -7.16
CA LYS A 42 5.75 19.24 -6.61
C LYS A 42 5.73 20.23 -5.46
N VAL A 43 6.57 19.97 -4.49
CA VAL A 43 6.93 20.97 -3.46
C VAL A 43 8.39 21.38 -3.66
N ALA A 44 8.78 22.54 -3.15
CA ALA A 44 10.20 22.89 -3.09
C ALA A 44 10.98 21.84 -2.28
N PRO A 45 12.26 21.57 -2.60
CA PRO A 45 13.08 20.66 -1.81
C PRO A 45 12.99 20.96 -0.32
N ILE A 46 12.64 19.95 0.48
CA ILE A 46 12.52 20.13 1.93
C ILE A 46 13.93 20.19 2.53
N LYS A 47 14.12 21.14 3.44
CA LYS A 47 15.41 21.32 4.13
C LYS A 47 15.74 20.10 4.99
N LEU A 48 16.96 19.61 4.85
CA LEU A 48 17.43 18.46 5.62
C LEU A 48 17.78 18.82 7.06
N PRO A 49 17.56 17.91 8.02
CA PRO A 49 16.89 16.63 7.85
C PRO A 49 15.38 16.80 7.71
N ILE A 50 14.74 16.03 6.83
CA ILE A 50 13.29 15.90 6.77
C ILE A 50 12.80 15.23 8.06
N LYS A 51 11.90 15.89 8.78
CA LYS A 51 11.43 15.47 10.11
C LYS A 51 10.12 14.71 9.98
N ILE A 52 10.10 13.49 10.49
CA ILE A 52 8.98 12.56 10.37
C ILE A 52 8.37 12.30 11.73
N GLY A 53 7.04 12.46 11.83
CA GLY A 53 6.23 11.97 12.94
C GLY A 53 5.58 10.64 12.55
N ILE A 54 5.82 9.58 13.31
CA ILE A 54 5.18 8.27 13.08
C ILE A 54 4.04 8.10 14.08
N VAL A 55 2.83 7.83 13.58
CA VAL A 55 1.64 7.56 14.39
C VAL A 55 1.17 6.12 14.20
N GLY A 56 0.90 5.43 15.34
CA GLY A 56 0.60 3.99 15.34
C GLY A 56 1.88 3.16 15.37
N VAL A 57 2.61 3.18 16.50
CA VAL A 57 3.93 2.52 16.65
C VAL A 57 3.73 1.02 16.94
N GLY A 58 2.93 0.34 16.11
CA GLY A 58 2.71 -1.09 16.16
C GLY A 58 3.80 -1.89 15.42
N ARG A 59 3.55 -3.19 15.24
CA ARG A 59 4.49 -4.10 14.57
C ARG A 59 4.97 -3.60 13.19
N ARG A 60 4.06 -3.10 12.35
CA ARG A 60 4.38 -2.60 11.00
C ARG A 60 5.31 -1.38 11.08
N ALA A 61 5.08 -0.49 12.06
CA ALA A 61 5.87 0.69 12.26
C ALA A 61 7.31 0.42 12.71
N MET A 62 7.59 -0.70 13.42
CA MET A 62 8.96 -1.03 13.82
C MET A 62 9.91 -1.11 12.62
N GLY A 63 9.45 -1.76 11.53
CA GLY A 63 10.20 -1.77 10.27
C GLY A 63 10.35 -0.37 9.65
N ALA A 64 9.30 0.45 9.69
CA ALA A 64 9.36 1.83 9.18
C ALA A 64 10.35 2.69 9.99
N VAL A 65 10.32 2.62 11.33
CA VAL A 65 11.28 3.32 12.21
C VAL A 65 12.72 2.97 11.82
N LYS A 66 13.01 1.66 11.65
CA LYS A 66 14.34 1.19 11.23
C LYS A 66 14.73 1.77 9.86
N ARG A 67 13.90 1.58 8.85
CA ARG A 67 14.20 2.01 7.47
C ARG A 67 14.38 3.52 7.37
N LEU A 68 13.44 4.31 7.91
CA LEU A 68 13.49 5.77 7.84
C LEU A 68 14.67 6.36 8.60
N SER A 69 15.07 5.77 9.73
CA SER A 69 16.26 6.19 10.46
C SER A 69 17.57 5.76 9.79
N SER A 70 17.52 4.84 8.81
CA SER A 70 18.69 4.42 8.01
C SER A 70 18.89 5.26 6.73
N ILE A 71 17.91 6.08 6.34
CA ILE A 71 17.99 6.90 5.12
C ILE A 71 18.66 8.24 5.45
N PRO A 72 19.80 8.59 4.81
CA PRO A 72 20.46 9.87 5.04
C PRO A 72 19.54 11.07 4.78
N GLY A 73 19.65 12.08 5.63
CA GLY A 73 18.80 13.27 5.53
C GLY A 73 17.38 13.10 6.08
N MET A 74 17.05 11.93 6.66
CA MET A 74 15.77 11.69 7.32
C MET A 74 15.95 11.65 8.84
N LYS A 75 14.93 12.09 9.57
CA LYS A 75 14.89 12.06 11.03
C LYS A 75 13.52 11.63 11.52
N VAL A 76 13.43 10.51 12.20
CA VAL A 76 12.24 10.16 13.00
C VAL A 76 12.24 11.11 14.21
N ALA A 77 11.45 12.17 14.11
CA ALA A 77 11.42 13.25 15.11
C ALA A 77 10.41 12.99 16.23
N CYS A 78 9.29 12.31 15.90
CA CYS A 78 8.21 12.04 16.84
C CYS A 78 7.70 10.60 16.71
N LEU A 79 7.33 10.00 17.84
CA LEU A 79 6.61 8.72 17.91
C LEU A 79 5.32 8.94 18.69
N CYS A 80 4.18 8.50 18.12
CA CYS A 80 2.87 8.63 18.73
C CYS A 80 2.13 7.30 18.76
N ASP A 81 1.70 6.87 19.93
CA ASP A 81 0.83 5.69 20.12
C ASP A 81 -0.01 5.88 21.40
N VAL A 82 -1.11 5.15 21.49
CA VAL A 82 -1.93 5.13 22.72
C VAL A 82 -1.30 4.31 23.84
N LEU A 83 -0.31 3.47 23.52
CA LEU A 83 0.34 2.54 24.41
C LEU A 83 1.82 2.94 24.61
N PRO A 84 2.24 3.27 25.85
CA PRO A 84 3.62 3.69 26.12
C PRO A 84 4.66 2.61 25.79
N GLU A 85 4.32 1.33 25.95
CA GLU A 85 5.21 0.21 25.62
C GLU A 85 5.52 0.13 24.13
N ARG A 86 4.62 0.58 23.25
CA ARG A 86 4.84 0.66 21.79
C ARG A 86 5.83 1.76 21.45
N ILE A 87 5.69 2.92 22.08
CA ILE A 87 6.63 4.02 21.94
C ILE A 87 8.02 3.61 22.41
N ALA A 88 8.10 2.97 23.59
CA ALA A 88 9.36 2.45 24.13
C ALA A 88 10.05 1.44 23.19
N ALA A 89 9.27 0.57 22.52
CA ALA A 89 9.79 -0.34 21.51
C ALA A 89 10.34 0.42 20.28
N GLY A 90 9.63 1.44 19.79
CA GLY A 90 10.12 2.32 18.72
C GLY A 90 11.41 3.05 19.08
N GLN A 91 11.51 3.57 20.30
CA GLN A 91 12.75 4.18 20.83
C GLN A 91 13.91 3.17 20.89
N LYS A 92 13.60 1.91 21.23
CA LYS A 92 14.63 0.85 21.21
C LYS A 92 15.16 0.65 19.78
N VAL A 93 14.29 0.58 18.79
CA VAL A 93 14.69 0.46 17.37
C VAL A 93 15.58 1.62 16.94
N LEU A 94 15.26 2.86 17.34
CA LEU A 94 16.10 4.02 17.07
C LEU A 94 17.50 3.89 17.70
N ARG A 95 17.57 3.49 18.96
CA ARG A 95 18.86 3.26 19.66
C ARG A 95 19.67 2.16 18.97
N ASP A 96 19.05 1.03 18.67
CA ASP A 96 19.70 -0.11 18.02
C ASP A 96 20.22 0.27 16.61
N ASN A 97 19.62 1.27 15.98
CA ASN A 97 20.01 1.81 14.68
C ASN A 97 20.93 3.04 14.77
N ASN A 98 21.46 3.36 15.95
CA ASN A 98 22.30 4.53 16.24
C ASN A 98 21.66 5.87 15.82
N ALA A 99 20.33 5.94 15.83
CA ALA A 99 19.56 7.14 15.50
C ALA A 99 19.20 7.94 16.78
N PRO A 100 19.01 9.27 16.66
CA PRO A 100 18.57 10.08 17.78
C PRO A 100 17.21 9.66 18.31
N ALA A 101 17.01 9.79 19.64
CA ALA A 101 15.70 9.56 20.24
C ALA A 101 14.63 10.51 19.67
N ALA A 102 13.43 10.01 19.50
CA ALA A 102 12.27 10.78 19.05
C ALA A 102 11.50 11.37 20.25
N LYS A 103 10.79 12.47 20.03
CA LYS A 103 9.85 13.01 21.02
C LYS A 103 8.63 12.11 21.13
N GLU A 104 8.11 11.88 22.33
CA GLU A 104 7.07 10.92 22.61
C GLU A 104 5.71 11.56 22.83
N PHE A 105 4.67 10.99 22.20
CA PHE A 105 3.28 11.43 22.31
C PHE A 105 2.40 10.25 22.63
N CYS A 106 2.07 10.09 23.92
CA CYS A 106 1.29 8.94 24.40
C CYS A 106 -0.16 9.33 24.73
N GLY A 107 -1.04 8.36 24.56
CA GLY A 107 -2.44 8.41 25.00
C GLY A 107 -3.36 9.25 24.13
N GLU A 108 -4.56 9.48 24.64
CA GLU A 108 -5.58 10.30 23.97
C GLU A 108 -5.08 11.72 23.71
N GLY A 109 -5.39 12.28 22.51
CA GLY A 109 -4.88 13.58 22.09
C GLY A 109 -3.38 13.63 21.79
N GLY A 110 -2.66 12.50 21.90
CA GLY A 110 -1.24 12.41 21.56
C GLY A 110 -0.96 12.82 20.11
N TYR A 111 -1.83 12.41 19.20
CA TYR A 111 -1.71 12.75 17.79
C TYR A 111 -1.82 14.27 17.55
N ASP A 112 -2.76 14.92 18.21
CA ASP A 112 -2.94 16.37 18.08
C ASP A 112 -1.72 17.14 18.56
N ARG A 113 -1.18 16.76 19.72
CA ARG A 113 0.05 17.35 20.24
C ARG A 113 1.26 17.10 19.33
N MET A 114 1.34 15.93 18.69
CA MET A 114 2.39 15.62 17.72
C MET A 114 2.29 16.53 16.48
N LEU A 115 1.08 16.81 16.01
CA LEU A 115 0.87 17.67 14.84
C LEU A 115 1.29 19.14 15.07
N ASP A 116 1.34 19.59 16.33
CA ASP A 116 1.82 20.93 16.68
C ASP A 116 3.36 21.05 16.70
N GLU A 117 4.06 19.92 16.53
CA GLU A 117 5.52 19.89 16.45
C GLU A 117 6.05 20.32 15.07
N ASP A 118 7.32 20.67 15.05
CA ASP A 118 8.07 20.99 13.85
C ASP A 118 8.44 19.68 13.10
N ILE A 119 7.45 19.07 12.47
CA ILE A 119 7.59 17.91 11.58
C ILE A 119 7.12 18.28 10.17
N ASP A 120 7.75 17.67 9.15
CA ASP A 120 7.42 17.90 7.74
C ASP A 120 6.41 16.85 7.23
N VAL A 121 6.51 15.64 7.77
CA VAL A 121 5.81 14.45 7.29
C VAL A 121 5.17 13.71 8.45
N VAL A 122 3.94 13.27 8.25
CA VAL A 122 3.27 12.25 9.08
C VAL A 122 3.30 10.92 8.34
N TYR A 123 3.84 9.89 9.00
CA TYR A 123 3.82 8.49 8.55
C TYR A 123 2.78 7.73 9.37
N ASN A 124 1.62 7.46 8.77
CA ASN A 124 0.45 6.92 9.46
C ASN A 124 0.36 5.40 9.32
N VAL A 125 0.50 4.68 10.45
CA VAL A 125 0.47 3.21 10.55
C VAL A 125 -0.57 2.73 11.56
N THR A 126 -1.61 3.51 11.74
CA THR A 126 -2.72 3.21 12.65
C THR A 126 -3.65 2.11 12.08
N PRO A 127 -4.66 1.62 12.82
CA PRO A 127 -5.74 0.83 12.23
C PRO A 127 -6.51 1.60 11.15
N TRP A 128 -7.05 0.90 10.15
CA TRP A 128 -7.65 1.47 8.93
C TRP A 128 -8.66 2.60 9.17
N LYS A 129 -9.55 2.46 10.15
CA LYS A 129 -10.54 3.50 10.52
C LYS A 129 -9.94 4.85 10.93
N LEU A 130 -8.63 4.92 11.19
CA LEU A 130 -7.91 6.16 11.53
C LEU A 130 -7.02 6.67 10.40
N HIS A 131 -6.90 5.93 9.29
CA HIS A 131 -6.02 6.30 8.20
C HIS A 131 -6.44 7.62 7.57
N ALA A 132 -7.63 7.69 6.98
CA ALA A 132 -8.10 8.89 6.32
C ALA A 132 -8.34 10.07 7.30
N PRO A 133 -9.03 9.89 8.45
CA PRO A 133 -9.20 10.98 9.41
C PRO A 133 -7.89 11.62 9.86
N PHE A 134 -6.87 10.80 10.16
CA PHE A 134 -5.57 11.33 10.58
C PHE A 134 -4.82 11.96 9.39
N GLY A 135 -4.98 11.41 8.19
CA GLY A 135 -4.42 12.00 6.97
C GLY A 135 -4.96 13.41 6.69
N VAL A 136 -6.27 13.58 6.75
CA VAL A 136 -6.93 14.89 6.59
C VAL A 136 -6.39 15.88 7.61
N LYS A 137 -6.36 15.50 8.89
CA LYS A 137 -5.90 16.36 9.97
C LYS A 137 -4.42 16.77 9.82
N ALA A 138 -3.56 15.84 9.39
CA ALA A 138 -2.15 16.13 9.10
C ALA A 138 -2.01 17.20 8.01
N MET A 139 -2.72 17.03 6.89
CA MET A 139 -2.67 17.99 5.78
C MET A 139 -3.23 19.36 6.18
N GLU A 140 -4.27 19.43 6.98
CA GLU A 140 -4.82 20.68 7.53
C GLU A 140 -3.83 21.40 8.44
N LYS A 141 -2.99 20.64 9.15
CA LYS A 141 -1.86 21.17 9.95
C LYS A 141 -0.61 21.46 9.10
N GLY A 142 -0.73 21.43 7.77
CA GLY A 142 0.34 21.77 6.85
C GLY A 142 1.43 20.70 6.69
N LYS A 143 1.18 19.44 7.12
CA LYS A 143 2.12 18.34 6.99
C LYS A 143 1.83 17.54 5.72
N HIS A 144 2.87 16.98 5.07
CA HIS A 144 2.70 15.90 4.10
C HIS A 144 2.31 14.62 4.82
N VAL A 145 1.53 13.75 4.18
CA VAL A 145 1.09 12.51 4.82
C VAL A 145 1.33 11.29 3.94
N PHE A 146 1.89 10.26 4.54
CA PHE A 146 2.10 8.95 3.94
C PHE A 146 1.36 7.93 4.80
N ILE A 147 0.43 7.18 4.18
CA ILE A 147 -0.56 6.37 4.90
C ILE A 147 -0.42 4.91 4.49
N GLU A 148 -0.35 4.00 5.46
CA GLU A 148 -0.38 2.55 5.23
C GLU A 148 -1.69 2.11 4.55
N VAL A 149 -1.64 0.94 3.97
CA VAL A 149 -2.71 0.37 3.12
C VAL A 149 -3.79 -0.38 3.92
N PRO A 150 -5.05 -0.29 3.46
CA PRO A 150 -5.63 0.73 2.59
C PRO A 150 -5.72 2.09 3.29
N SER A 151 -5.52 3.18 2.56
CA SER A 151 -5.47 4.52 3.16
C SER A 151 -6.84 5.13 3.45
N ALA A 152 -7.89 4.58 2.85
CA ALA A 152 -9.29 4.92 3.07
C ALA A 152 -10.14 3.66 2.99
N THR A 153 -11.31 3.66 3.64
CA THR A 153 -12.24 2.52 3.67
C THR A 153 -13.62 2.86 3.10
N THR A 154 -13.89 4.14 2.85
CA THR A 154 -15.15 4.62 2.27
C THR A 154 -14.90 5.64 1.17
N LEU A 155 -15.91 5.81 0.29
CA LEU A 155 -15.87 6.84 -0.76
C LEU A 155 -15.83 8.25 -0.17
N GLU A 156 -16.48 8.47 0.95
CA GLU A 156 -16.45 9.75 1.68
C GLU A 156 -15.02 10.08 2.15
N GLU A 157 -14.34 9.12 2.74
CA GLU A 157 -12.94 9.25 3.13
C GLU A 157 -12.03 9.53 1.93
N CYS A 158 -12.25 8.84 0.80
CA CYS A 158 -11.53 9.09 -0.43
C CYS A 158 -11.65 10.54 -0.89
N TRP A 159 -12.88 11.07 -0.96
CA TRP A 159 -13.10 12.46 -1.35
C TRP A 159 -12.52 13.44 -0.33
N ALA A 160 -12.63 13.17 0.95
CA ALA A 160 -12.05 14.01 2.01
C ALA A 160 -10.52 14.14 1.86
N LEU A 161 -9.83 13.06 1.53
CA LEU A 161 -8.38 13.08 1.25
C LEU A 161 -8.05 13.90 0.00
N VAL A 162 -8.78 13.70 -1.11
CA VAL A 162 -8.58 14.44 -2.34
C VAL A 162 -8.77 15.94 -2.12
N GLU A 163 -9.92 16.33 -1.58
CA GLU A 163 -10.28 17.73 -1.38
C GLU A 163 -9.33 18.44 -0.43
N THR A 164 -8.85 17.74 0.59
CA THR A 164 -7.89 18.29 1.53
C THR A 164 -6.52 18.44 0.90
N ALA A 165 -6.04 17.47 0.14
CA ALA A 165 -4.75 17.54 -0.56
C ALA A 165 -4.75 18.72 -1.56
N GLU A 166 -5.81 18.83 -2.39
CA GLU A 166 -5.97 19.91 -3.37
C GLU A 166 -6.03 21.31 -2.69
N ARG A 167 -6.73 21.42 -1.57
CA ARG A 167 -6.90 22.68 -0.83
C ARG A 167 -5.64 23.11 -0.10
N THR A 168 -4.93 22.16 0.50
CA THR A 168 -3.75 22.47 1.34
C THR A 168 -2.45 22.46 0.57
N GLY A 169 -2.42 21.89 -0.66
CA GLY A 169 -1.18 21.68 -1.41
C GLY A 169 -0.20 20.79 -0.65
N ARG A 170 -0.69 19.70 -0.06
CA ARG A 170 0.14 18.71 0.65
C ARG A 170 0.10 17.37 -0.05
N HIS A 171 1.25 16.72 -0.13
CA HIS A 171 1.29 15.34 -0.60
C HIS A 171 0.48 14.44 0.33
N CYS A 172 -0.34 13.59 -0.27
CA CYS A 172 -1.01 12.47 0.37
C CYS A 172 -0.73 11.22 -0.48
N MET A 173 0.05 10.30 0.04
CA MET A 173 0.47 9.10 -0.68
C MET A 173 0.15 7.85 0.12
N GLN A 174 -0.35 6.82 -0.56
CA GLN A 174 -0.48 5.49 0.01
C GLN A 174 0.87 4.76 -0.02
N LEU A 175 1.21 4.13 1.10
CA LEU A 175 2.44 3.35 1.26
C LEU A 175 2.28 1.94 0.67
N GLU A 176 2.00 1.88 -0.64
CA GLU A 176 1.83 0.62 -1.36
C GLU A 176 3.20 0.09 -1.81
N ASN A 177 3.76 -0.75 -0.97
CA ASN A 177 5.09 -1.32 -1.16
C ASN A 177 5.18 -2.29 -2.35
N CYS A 178 4.08 -2.97 -2.71
CA CYS A 178 4.10 -3.95 -3.81
C CYS A 178 4.35 -3.29 -5.17
N ALA A 179 3.98 -2.01 -5.34
CA ALA A 179 4.35 -1.25 -6.54
C ALA A 179 5.88 -1.13 -6.74
N TYR A 180 6.65 -1.32 -5.67
CA TYR A 180 8.12 -1.25 -5.66
C TYR A 180 8.79 -2.62 -5.58
N GLY A 181 8.03 -3.71 -5.74
CA GLY A 181 8.56 -5.05 -5.84
C GLY A 181 9.46 -5.24 -7.06
N GLU A 182 10.47 -6.12 -6.97
CA GLU A 182 11.40 -6.34 -8.09
C GLU A 182 10.69 -6.86 -9.33
N ALA A 183 9.72 -7.78 -9.16
CA ALA A 183 8.93 -8.33 -10.25
C ALA A 183 7.97 -7.29 -10.85
N GLU A 184 7.30 -6.53 -9.99
CA GLU A 184 6.36 -5.49 -10.40
C GLU A 184 7.07 -4.38 -11.17
N MET A 185 8.22 -3.92 -10.68
CA MET A 185 9.02 -2.91 -11.38
C MET A 185 9.68 -3.42 -12.66
N LEU A 186 10.02 -4.72 -12.73
CA LEU A 186 10.48 -5.35 -13.97
C LEU A 186 9.35 -5.34 -15.02
N CYS A 187 8.14 -5.72 -14.64
CA CYS A 187 6.96 -5.66 -15.52
C CYS A 187 6.70 -4.23 -15.99
N LEU A 188 6.73 -3.25 -15.08
CA LEU A 188 6.60 -1.83 -15.44
C LEU A 188 7.64 -1.42 -16.49
N ASN A 189 8.90 -1.83 -16.32
CA ASN A 189 9.95 -1.55 -17.30
C ASN A 189 9.67 -2.21 -18.65
N PHE A 190 9.19 -3.46 -18.68
CA PHE A 190 8.76 -4.13 -19.92
C PHE A 190 7.65 -3.35 -20.63
N VAL A 191 6.64 -2.91 -19.88
CA VAL A 191 5.54 -2.09 -20.42
C VAL A 191 6.06 -0.76 -20.99
N ARG A 192 6.92 -0.06 -20.25
CA ARG A 192 7.48 1.24 -20.67
C ARG A 192 8.42 1.12 -21.86
N LYS A 193 9.03 -0.04 -22.08
CA LYS A 193 9.84 -0.35 -23.28
C LYS A 193 9.03 -0.90 -24.45
N GLY A 194 7.69 -1.02 -24.29
CA GLY A 194 6.81 -1.48 -25.36
C GLY A 194 6.86 -2.99 -25.62
N LEU A 195 7.47 -3.79 -24.76
CA LEU A 195 7.64 -5.23 -25.00
C LEU A 195 6.33 -6.01 -24.97
N LEU A 196 5.30 -5.47 -24.30
CA LEU A 196 3.97 -6.08 -24.27
C LEU A 196 3.03 -5.50 -25.33
N GLY A 197 3.42 -4.44 -26.03
CA GLY A 197 2.53 -3.69 -26.90
C GLY A 197 1.45 -2.94 -26.11
N ASP A 198 0.24 -2.81 -26.66
CA ASP A 198 -0.89 -2.22 -25.95
C ASP A 198 -1.43 -3.17 -24.89
N ILE A 199 -1.51 -2.70 -23.65
CA ILE A 199 -2.01 -3.51 -22.55
C ILE A 199 -3.52 -3.70 -22.71
N VAL A 200 -3.95 -4.95 -22.59
CA VAL A 200 -5.35 -5.40 -22.76
C VAL A 200 -5.97 -5.82 -21.45
N HIS A 201 -5.20 -6.58 -20.64
CA HIS A 201 -5.70 -7.20 -19.42
C HIS A 201 -4.64 -7.24 -18.33
N GLY A 202 -5.08 -7.15 -17.08
CA GLY A 202 -4.24 -7.36 -15.90
C GLY A 202 -4.93 -8.19 -14.83
N GLU A 203 -4.14 -8.96 -14.07
CA GLU A 203 -4.64 -9.72 -12.94
C GLU A 203 -3.81 -9.41 -11.69
N GLY A 204 -4.49 -9.05 -10.62
CA GLY A 204 -3.89 -8.80 -9.33
C GLY A 204 -4.63 -9.51 -8.21
N ALA A 205 -3.95 -9.76 -7.09
CA ALA A 205 -4.58 -10.42 -5.96
C ALA A 205 -3.97 -9.99 -4.62
N TYR A 206 -4.72 -10.22 -3.57
CA TYR A 206 -4.19 -10.39 -2.22
C TYR A 206 -4.73 -11.70 -1.64
N ILE A 207 -3.96 -12.76 -1.85
CA ILE A 207 -4.24 -14.09 -1.32
C ILE A 207 -3.24 -14.32 -0.19
N HIS A 208 -3.73 -14.37 1.05
CA HIS A 208 -2.86 -14.44 2.22
C HIS A 208 -3.63 -15.02 3.40
N ASP A 209 -3.39 -16.27 3.75
CA ASP A 209 -4.01 -16.86 4.92
C ASP A 209 -3.64 -16.10 6.20
N LEU A 210 -4.58 -15.33 6.71
CA LEU A 210 -4.46 -14.50 7.92
C LEU A 210 -5.43 -14.91 9.04
N HIS A 211 -6.21 -15.98 8.86
CA HIS A 211 -7.29 -16.29 9.80
C HIS A 211 -6.75 -16.45 11.24
N ASP A 212 -5.70 -17.22 11.46
CA ASP A 212 -5.08 -17.38 12.80
C ASP A 212 -4.62 -16.03 13.37
N LYS A 213 -3.94 -15.21 12.55
CA LYS A 213 -3.45 -13.89 12.93
C LYS A 213 -4.58 -12.92 13.33
N CYS A 214 -5.73 -12.98 12.65
CA CYS A 214 -6.89 -12.13 12.98
C CYS A 214 -7.49 -12.47 14.34
N TYR A 215 -7.43 -13.74 14.77
CA TYR A 215 -7.93 -14.19 16.07
C TYR A 215 -6.96 -13.94 17.23
N HIS A 216 -5.72 -13.53 16.96
CA HIS A 216 -4.77 -13.16 18.00
C HIS A 216 -4.82 -11.66 18.30
N ASP A 217 -4.85 -11.32 19.60
CA ASP A 217 -4.66 -9.95 20.06
C ASP A 217 -3.16 -9.68 20.25
N ALA A 218 -2.66 -8.60 19.69
CA ALA A 218 -1.29 -8.17 19.91
C ALA A 218 -1.05 -7.55 21.30
N LEU A 219 -2.09 -7.47 22.13
CA LEU A 219 -2.03 -7.07 23.53
C LEU A 219 -2.35 -8.27 24.46
N PRO A 220 -1.85 -8.31 25.68
CA PRO A 220 -0.99 -7.32 26.34
C PRO A 220 0.50 -7.52 26.10
N ASP A 221 0.91 -8.65 25.56
CA ASP A 221 2.33 -9.02 25.40
C ASP A 221 2.68 -9.25 23.92
N PRO A 222 3.31 -8.25 23.26
CA PRO A 222 3.71 -8.38 21.87
C PRO A 222 4.71 -9.53 21.61
N SER A 223 5.46 -9.95 22.62
CA SER A 223 6.43 -11.06 22.49
C SER A 223 5.73 -12.41 22.39
N LYS A 224 4.55 -12.56 23.02
CA LYS A 224 3.74 -13.78 22.97
C LYS A 224 2.88 -13.87 21.72
N TYR A 225 2.41 -12.72 21.22
CA TYR A 225 1.51 -12.64 20.05
C TYR A 225 2.04 -11.64 19.01
N PRO A 226 3.26 -11.85 18.50
CA PRO A 226 3.89 -10.88 17.59
C PRO A 226 3.13 -10.72 16.29
N ASN A 227 2.22 -11.65 15.97
CA ASN A 227 1.48 -11.70 14.71
C ASN A 227 0.01 -11.27 14.82
N GLY A 228 -0.47 -10.86 16.01
CA GLY A 228 -1.85 -10.45 16.22
C GLY A 228 -2.15 -9.00 15.85
N TYR A 229 -3.43 -8.66 15.87
CA TYR A 229 -3.94 -7.29 15.71
C TYR A 229 -4.49 -6.76 17.04
N THR A 230 -4.01 -5.60 17.47
CA THR A 230 -4.44 -4.96 18.72
C THR A 230 -5.97 -4.88 18.82
N ASN A 231 -6.55 -5.41 19.91
CA ASN A 231 -8.00 -5.51 20.11
C ASN A 231 -8.73 -6.24 18.97
N HIS A 232 -8.06 -7.13 18.26
CA HIS A 232 -8.62 -7.84 17.10
C HIS A 232 -9.26 -6.91 16.06
N TRP A 233 -8.72 -5.69 15.85
CA TRP A 233 -9.40 -4.68 15.05
C TRP A 233 -9.71 -5.17 13.63
N ARG A 234 -8.84 -5.96 13.01
CA ARG A 234 -9.05 -6.49 11.66
C ARG A 234 -10.12 -7.58 11.62
N LEU A 235 -10.16 -8.47 12.64
CA LEU A 235 -11.24 -9.46 12.75
C LEU A 235 -12.61 -8.79 12.86
N ARG A 236 -12.70 -7.74 13.69
CA ARG A 236 -13.94 -6.96 13.84
C ARG A 236 -14.34 -6.25 12.56
N PHE A 237 -13.36 -5.70 11.83
CA PHE A 237 -13.61 -5.10 10.53
C PHE A 237 -14.14 -6.13 9.54
N ASN A 238 -13.53 -7.32 9.45
CA ASN A 238 -13.97 -8.41 8.57
C ASN A 238 -15.38 -8.95 9.00
N ALA A 239 -15.76 -8.82 10.26
CA ALA A 239 -17.10 -9.19 10.73
C ALA A 239 -18.19 -8.20 10.28
N GLU A 240 -17.84 -6.96 9.99
CA GLU A 240 -18.78 -5.91 9.60
C GLU A 240 -18.89 -5.74 8.07
N HIS A 241 -17.84 -6.03 7.32
CA HIS A 241 -17.69 -5.70 5.89
C HIS A 241 -17.60 -6.93 4.99
N LYS A 242 -18.08 -6.76 3.75
CA LYS A 242 -18.00 -7.70 2.64
C LYS A 242 -17.06 -7.20 1.54
N GLY A 243 -16.87 -8.00 0.52
CA GLY A 243 -16.12 -7.58 -0.67
C GLY A 243 -14.60 -7.60 -0.50
N ASN A 244 -13.90 -6.87 -1.35
CA ASN A 244 -12.44 -6.78 -1.33
C ASN A 244 -12.00 -5.60 -0.46
N GLN A 245 -11.60 -5.88 0.77
CA GLN A 245 -11.18 -4.87 1.74
C GLN A 245 -9.65 -4.66 1.79
N TYR A 246 -8.91 -5.26 0.84
CA TYR A 246 -7.45 -5.11 0.76
C TYR A 246 -6.93 -5.30 -0.68
N GLU A 247 -7.45 -4.50 -1.58
CA GLU A 247 -7.24 -4.58 -3.03
C GLU A 247 -5.86 -4.13 -3.49
N THR A 248 -5.19 -3.29 -2.69
CA THR A 248 -4.09 -2.42 -3.13
C THR A 248 -2.88 -3.19 -3.63
N HIS A 249 -2.46 -4.26 -2.95
CA HIS A 249 -1.22 -4.99 -3.27
C HIS A 249 -1.22 -5.61 -4.67
N GLY A 250 -2.35 -6.15 -5.10
CA GLY A 250 -2.47 -6.68 -6.46
C GLY A 250 -2.81 -5.61 -7.49
N LEU A 251 -3.55 -4.58 -7.09
CA LEU A 251 -4.14 -3.63 -8.03
C LEU A 251 -3.21 -2.47 -8.40
N VAL A 252 -2.47 -1.89 -7.45
CA VAL A 252 -1.65 -0.69 -7.72
C VAL A 252 -0.58 -0.94 -8.77
N PRO A 253 0.16 -2.06 -8.79
CA PRO A 253 1.06 -2.36 -9.90
C PRO A 253 0.36 -2.37 -11.27
N ILE A 254 -0.82 -3.00 -11.36
CA ILE A 254 -1.62 -3.06 -12.59
C ILE A 254 -2.06 -1.65 -13.02
N CYS A 255 -2.45 -0.80 -12.07
CA CYS A 255 -2.77 0.60 -12.35
C CYS A 255 -1.60 1.35 -13.00
N GLN A 256 -0.37 1.11 -12.52
CA GLN A 256 0.82 1.71 -13.11
C GLN A 256 1.09 1.19 -14.53
N TYR A 257 0.90 -0.12 -14.78
CA TYR A 257 1.06 -0.70 -16.13
C TYR A 257 0.07 -0.12 -17.11
N MET A 258 -1.17 0.08 -16.69
CA MET A 258 -2.28 0.57 -17.52
C MET A 258 -2.41 2.10 -17.56
N ASN A 259 -1.55 2.84 -16.86
CA ASN A 259 -1.62 4.29 -16.75
C ASN A 259 -2.97 4.79 -16.21
N ILE A 260 -3.51 4.11 -15.20
CA ILE A 260 -4.73 4.57 -14.52
C ILE A 260 -4.45 5.93 -13.88
N ASN A 261 -5.41 6.85 -14.00
CA ASN A 261 -5.31 8.28 -13.70
C ASN A 261 -4.31 9.07 -14.55
N ARG A 262 -3.62 8.43 -15.53
CA ARG A 262 -2.63 9.05 -16.42
C ARG A 262 -2.82 8.54 -17.84
N GLY A 263 -3.98 8.82 -18.42
CA GLY A 263 -4.37 8.40 -19.76
C GLY A 263 -5.50 7.37 -19.79
N ASP A 264 -5.82 6.70 -18.69
CA ASP A 264 -6.98 5.82 -18.51
C ASP A 264 -7.55 5.99 -17.09
N ARG A 265 -8.73 5.42 -16.81
CA ARG A 265 -9.35 5.38 -15.48
C ARG A 265 -10.25 4.16 -15.35
N PHE A 266 -10.59 3.78 -14.14
CA PHE A 266 -11.68 2.83 -13.92
C PHE A 266 -13.01 3.44 -14.36
N ASP A 267 -13.82 2.65 -15.07
CA ASP A 267 -15.17 3.03 -15.46
C ASP A 267 -16.18 2.40 -14.50
N ARG A 268 -16.17 1.08 -14.41
CA ARG A 268 -17.09 0.31 -13.56
C ARG A 268 -16.45 -0.99 -13.09
N LEU A 269 -17.02 -1.55 -12.04
CA LEU A 269 -16.68 -2.88 -11.56
C LEU A 269 -17.92 -3.72 -11.25
N VAL A 270 -17.72 -5.03 -11.23
CA VAL A 270 -18.64 -6.04 -10.70
C VAL A 270 -17.88 -6.92 -9.74
N SER A 271 -18.47 -7.25 -8.61
CA SER A 271 -17.84 -8.08 -7.59
C SER A 271 -18.80 -9.14 -7.05
N LEU A 272 -18.26 -10.35 -6.89
CA LEU A 272 -18.93 -11.48 -6.24
C LEU A 272 -18.01 -12.08 -5.19
N GLU A 273 -18.59 -12.71 -4.19
CA GLU A 273 -17.81 -13.44 -3.18
C GLU A 273 -18.49 -14.77 -2.83
N SER A 274 -17.68 -15.74 -2.39
CA SER A 274 -18.21 -16.95 -1.75
C SER A 274 -18.70 -16.65 -0.34
N ASP A 275 -19.50 -17.55 0.22
CA ASP A 275 -19.85 -17.48 1.65
C ASP A 275 -18.61 -17.68 2.53
N GLN A 276 -18.73 -17.34 3.81
CA GLN A 276 -17.70 -17.55 4.81
C GLN A 276 -17.73 -18.99 5.36
N PHE A 277 -16.65 -19.75 5.13
CA PHE A 277 -16.52 -21.14 5.59
C PHE A 277 -15.41 -21.36 6.60
N THR A 278 -14.30 -20.64 6.46
CA THR A 278 -13.05 -20.96 7.16
C THR A 278 -12.92 -20.27 8.50
N TYR A 279 -13.23 -18.98 8.62
CA TYR A 279 -13.14 -18.24 9.89
C TYR A 279 -14.02 -18.85 10.98
N GLU A 280 -15.30 -19.09 10.67
CA GLU A 280 -16.25 -19.62 11.65
C GLU A 280 -15.87 -21.05 12.07
N ARG A 281 -15.45 -21.88 11.10
CA ARG A 281 -14.99 -23.25 11.40
C ARG A 281 -13.73 -23.25 12.28
N PHE A 282 -12.76 -22.42 11.96
CA PHE A 282 -11.55 -22.27 12.75
C PHE A 282 -11.86 -21.81 14.18
N ALA A 283 -12.72 -20.79 14.33
CA ALA A 283 -13.10 -20.28 15.64
C ALA A 283 -13.86 -21.31 16.48
N ALA A 284 -14.78 -22.07 15.87
CA ALA A 284 -15.50 -23.15 16.54
C ALA A 284 -14.58 -24.25 17.06
N MET A 285 -13.54 -24.57 16.29
CA MET A 285 -12.54 -25.59 16.69
C MET A 285 -11.57 -25.10 17.74
N LYS A 286 -11.04 -23.88 17.60
CA LYS A 286 -9.93 -23.38 18.43
C LYS A 286 -10.38 -22.60 19.67
N TYR A 287 -11.55 -21.99 19.63
CA TYR A 287 -12.09 -21.13 20.67
C TYR A 287 -13.53 -21.49 21.09
N PRO A 288 -13.88 -22.79 21.31
CA PRO A 288 -15.26 -23.20 21.59
C PRO A 288 -15.81 -22.48 22.83
N GLY A 289 -17.06 -22.03 22.76
CA GLY A 289 -17.76 -21.36 23.88
C GLY A 289 -17.29 -19.93 24.20
N THR A 290 -16.41 -19.35 23.37
CA THR A 290 -15.94 -17.97 23.56
C THR A 290 -16.67 -17.00 22.62
N TRP A 291 -16.51 -15.68 22.88
CA TRP A 291 -17.02 -14.64 21.98
C TRP A 291 -16.47 -14.78 20.55
N LYS A 292 -15.28 -15.34 20.38
CA LYS A 292 -14.63 -15.55 19.07
C LYS A 292 -15.40 -16.57 18.23
N SER A 293 -15.86 -17.66 18.83
CA SER A 293 -16.66 -18.67 18.16
C SER A 293 -18.11 -18.25 17.93
N ALA A 294 -18.60 -17.25 18.68
CA ALA A 294 -19.94 -16.68 18.50
C ALA A 294 -19.97 -15.54 17.47
N LEU A 295 -18.80 -14.98 17.12
CA LEU A 295 -18.71 -13.87 16.18
C LEU A 295 -19.04 -14.34 14.75
N LYS A 296 -20.00 -13.67 14.12
CA LYS A 296 -20.33 -13.87 12.71
C LYS A 296 -19.44 -12.98 11.84
N ILE A 297 -18.88 -13.54 10.79
CA ILE A 297 -18.00 -12.82 9.86
C ILE A 297 -18.76 -12.56 8.58
N ALA A 298 -18.95 -11.28 8.25
CA ALA A 298 -19.66 -10.87 7.03
C ALA A 298 -18.84 -11.13 5.76
N MET A 299 -17.51 -10.94 5.82
CA MET A 299 -16.63 -11.13 4.68
C MET A 299 -16.59 -12.59 4.24
N GLY A 300 -16.82 -12.83 2.96
CA GLY A 300 -16.70 -14.16 2.34
C GLY A 300 -15.25 -14.67 2.34
N ASN A 301 -15.06 -15.93 1.90
CA ASN A 301 -13.72 -16.48 1.76
C ASN A 301 -12.98 -15.85 0.58
N MET A 302 -13.57 -16.00 -0.61
CA MET A 302 -12.98 -15.57 -1.87
C MET A 302 -13.83 -14.48 -2.49
N ASN A 303 -13.24 -13.31 -2.74
CA ASN A 303 -13.84 -12.24 -3.53
C ASN A 303 -13.19 -12.17 -4.92
N LEU A 304 -14.01 -12.03 -5.94
CA LEU A 304 -13.63 -11.86 -7.34
C LEU A 304 -14.22 -10.55 -7.84
N THR A 305 -13.37 -9.66 -8.28
CA THR A 305 -13.77 -8.35 -8.82
C THR A 305 -13.24 -8.17 -10.23
N VAL A 306 -14.13 -7.84 -11.17
CA VAL A 306 -13.76 -7.48 -12.55
C VAL A 306 -13.99 -5.99 -12.74
N ILE A 307 -12.95 -5.30 -13.18
CA ILE A 307 -12.97 -3.86 -13.46
C ILE A 307 -12.85 -3.64 -14.97
N ARG A 308 -13.68 -2.76 -15.53
CA ARG A 308 -13.54 -2.23 -16.89
C ARG A 308 -12.98 -0.82 -16.81
N THR A 309 -11.99 -0.51 -17.65
CA THR A 309 -11.46 0.86 -17.77
C THR A 309 -12.19 1.65 -18.86
N ALA A 310 -12.03 2.98 -18.83
CA ALA A 310 -12.61 3.88 -19.82
C ALA A 310 -12.09 3.61 -21.25
N LYS A 311 -10.84 3.13 -21.38
CA LYS A 311 -10.26 2.69 -22.66
C LYS A 311 -10.60 1.25 -23.05
N GLY A 312 -11.47 0.57 -22.29
CA GLY A 312 -11.97 -0.76 -22.64
C GLY A 312 -11.08 -1.92 -22.21
N ARG A 313 -10.06 -1.69 -21.38
CA ARG A 313 -9.22 -2.72 -20.76
C ARG A 313 -9.98 -3.39 -19.63
N SER A 314 -9.53 -4.58 -19.24
CA SER A 314 -10.09 -5.33 -18.12
C SER A 314 -9.04 -5.63 -17.06
N ILE A 315 -9.49 -5.67 -15.79
CA ILE A 315 -8.65 -6.07 -14.66
C ILE A 315 -9.45 -7.07 -13.83
N LEU A 316 -8.83 -8.20 -13.46
CA LEU A 316 -9.32 -9.11 -12.44
C LEU A 316 -8.56 -8.86 -11.13
N VAL A 317 -9.30 -8.70 -10.04
CA VAL A 317 -8.72 -8.57 -8.69
C VAL A 317 -9.31 -9.63 -7.78
N GLU A 318 -8.45 -10.45 -7.17
CA GLU A 318 -8.82 -11.47 -6.21
C GLU A 318 -8.46 -11.06 -4.78
N HIS A 319 -9.33 -11.40 -3.82
CA HIS A 319 -9.03 -11.23 -2.40
C HIS A 319 -9.45 -12.46 -1.61
N ASP A 320 -8.50 -13.02 -0.85
CA ASP A 320 -8.76 -14.14 0.06
C ASP A 320 -7.76 -14.07 1.23
N VAL A 321 -8.27 -13.85 2.44
CA VAL A 321 -7.43 -13.77 3.65
C VAL A 321 -7.76 -14.84 4.69
N SER A 322 -8.47 -15.86 4.29
CA SER A 322 -8.98 -16.88 5.22
C SER A 322 -8.84 -18.33 4.73
N SER A 323 -8.63 -18.55 3.45
CA SER A 323 -8.42 -19.91 2.93
C SER A 323 -6.95 -20.33 3.01
N PRO A 324 -6.66 -21.65 3.14
CA PRO A 324 -5.28 -22.15 3.24
C PRO A 324 -4.59 -22.18 1.87
N ARG A 325 -4.53 -21.03 1.22
CA ARG A 325 -3.83 -20.84 -0.06
C ARG A 325 -2.45 -20.23 0.18
N PRO A 326 -1.43 -20.65 -0.58
CA PRO A 326 -0.14 -19.97 -0.59
C PRO A 326 -0.29 -18.48 -0.91
N TYR A 327 0.59 -17.66 -0.34
CA TYR A 327 0.61 -16.22 -0.62
C TYR A 327 0.77 -15.95 -2.12
N SER A 328 -0.09 -15.09 -2.66
CA SER A 328 0.00 -14.68 -4.06
C SER A 328 -0.57 -13.28 -4.27
N ARG A 329 0.07 -12.52 -5.17
CA ARG A 329 -0.45 -11.27 -5.71
C ARG A 329 -0.84 -11.39 -7.17
N LEU A 330 -0.71 -12.58 -7.77
CA LEU A 330 -0.81 -12.86 -9.21
C LEU A 330 0.21 -12.04 -10.04
N ASN A 331 -0.01 -10.74 -10.21
CA ASN A 331 0.83 -9.84 -10.99
C ASN A 331 0.95 -10.28 -12.47
N VAL A 332 -0.20 -10.42 -13.14
CA VAL A 332 -0.28 -10.77 -14.56
C VAL A 332 -0.57 -9.50 -15.36
N CYS A 333 0.13 -9.36 -16.48
CA CYS A 333 -0.07 -8.27 -17.44
C CYS A 333 -0.01 -8.82 -18.86
N THR A 334 -1.10 -8.65 -19.61
CA THR A 334 -1.24 -9.13 -20.99
C THR A 334 -1.43 -7.96 -21.93
N GLY A 335 -0.61 -7.91 -22.96
CA GLY A 335 -0.72 -6.94 -24.06
C GLY A 335 -0.86 -7.61 -25.41
N THR A 336 -0.85 -6.80 -26.47
CA THR A 336 -0.99 -7.26 -27.85
C THR A 336 0.24 -8.00 -28.38
N GLU A 337 1.41 -7.75 -27.79
CA GLU A 337 2.70 -8.30 -28.25
C GLU A 337 3.33 -9.26 -27.26
N GLY A 338 2.87 -9.32 -26.02
CA GLY A 338 3.46 -10.19 -25.01
C GLY A 338 2.62 -10.32 -23.74
N ALA A 339 3.03 -11.25 -22.88
CA ALA A 339 2.43 -11.50 -21.58
C ALA A 339 3.51 -11.68 -20.52
N PHE A 340 3.26 -11.09 -19.36
CA PHE A 340 4.06 -11.22 -18.15
C PHE A 340 3.21 -11.88 -17.05
N SER A 341 3.79 -12.79 -16.29
CA SER A 341 3.13 -13.42 -15.15
C SER A 341 4.10 -13.50 -13.98
N GLY A 342 3.71 -12.97 -12.84
CA GLY A 342 4.31 -13.26 -11.55
C GLY A 342 4.06 -14.72 -11.17
N ILE A 343 5.00 -15.31 -10.42
CA ILE A 343 4.90 -16.69 -9.95
C ILE A 343 5.22 -16.71 -8.47
N THR A 344 4.43 -17.47 -7.71
CA THR A 344 4.72 -17.72 -6.30
C THR A 344 5.29 -19.14 -6.17
N PHE A 345 6.45 -19.25 -5.54
CA PHE A 345 7.06 -20.54 -5.20
C PHE A 345 7.03 -20.77 -3.69
N PRO A 346 7.00 -22.02 -3.25
CA PRO A 346 7.25 -22.35 -1.85
C PRO A 346 8.63 -21.83 -1.41
N LYS A 347 8.68 -21.30 -0.21
CA LYS A 347 9.94 -20.81 0.37
C LYS A 347 10.95 -21.95 0.49
N GLY A 348 12.13 -21.78 -0.10
CA GLY A 348 13.20 -22.77 -0.11
C GLY A 348 13.21 -23.69 -1.33
N GLU A 349 12.24 -23.54 -2.25
CA GLU A 349 12.20 -24.31 -3.50
C GLU A 349 12.59 -23.47 -4.73
N GLU A 350 12.89 -22.21 -4.53
CA GLU A 350 13.27 -21.25 -5.58
C GLU A 350 14.46 -21.75 -6.39
N ASP A 351 15.42 -22.41 -5.73
CA ASP A 351 16.64 -22.94 -6.36
C ASP A 351 16.36 -24.12 -7.29
N GLN A 352 15.33 -24.94 -7.00
CA GLN A 352 14.96 -26.10 -7.84
C GLN A 352 14.44 -25.66 -9.20
N PHE A 353 13.83 -24.47 -9.27
CA PHE A 353 13.31 -23.87 -10.49
C PHE A 353 14.27 -22.83 -11.08
N GLY A 354 15.46 -22.67 -10.50
CA GLY A 354 16.47 -21.72 -10.96
C GLY A 354 16.14 -20.24 -10.70
N TYR A 355 15.25 -19.95 -9.76
CA TYR A 355 14.85 -18.60 -9.39
C TYR A 355 15.53 -18.11 -8.11
N ALA A 356 16.75 -18.57 -7.88
CA ALA A 356 17.56 -18.35 -6.65
C ALA A 356 17.71 -16.89 -6.18
N SER A 357 17.19 -15.92 -6.89
CA SER A 357 17.35 -14.50 -6.55
C SER A 357 16.04 -13.72 -6.41
N GLY A 358 14.96 -14.39 -6.06
CA GLY A 358 13.80 -13.70 -5.47
C GLY A 358 12.86 -12.93 -6.39
N CYS A 359 12.94 -13.10 -7.71
CA CYS A 359 11.99 -12.49 -8.64
C CYS A 359 11.43 -13.54 -9.62
N PRO A 360 10.49 -14.40 -9.17
CA PRO A 360 9.91 -15.44 -10.00
C PRO A 360 8.92 -14.82 -10.99
N VAL A 361 9.30 -14.78 -12.27
CA VAL A 361 8.47 -14.21 -13.33
C VAL A 361 8.54 -15.06 -14.58
N ARG A 362 7.47 -15.01 -15.38
CA ARG A 362 7.41 -15.59 -16.73
C ARG A 362 7.10 -14.49 -17.73
N PHE A 363 7.62 -14.64 -18.93
CA PHE A 363 7.37 -13.74 -20.03
C PHE A 363 7.28 -14.49 -21.34
N ALA A 364 6.38 -14.06 -22.22
CA ALA A 364 6.24 -14.54 -23.57
C ALA A 364 5.99 -13.39 -24.53
N TRP A 365 6.62 -13.42 -25.71
CA TRP A 365 6.31 -12.55 -26.81
C TRP A 365 5.36 -13.22 -27.80
N LYS A 366 4.69 -12.44 -28.62
CA LYS A 366 3.97 -12.86 -29.80
C LYS A 366 4.88 -13.71 -30.68
N CYS A 367 4.42 -14.90 -31.03
CA CYS A 367 5.15 -15.79 -31.93
C CYS A 367 4.81 -15.46 -33.37
N GLU A 368 5.72 -14.85 -34.09
CA GLU A 368 5.58 -14.66 -35.53
C GLU A 368 5.48 -16.04 -36.25
N GLY A 369 4.49 -16.16 -37.13
CA GLY A 369 4.31 -17.35 -37.98
C GLY A 369 3.84 -18.62 -37.26
N ARG A 370 3.30 -18.51 -36.04
CA ARG A 370 2.65 -19.61 -35.29
C ARG A 370 1.20 -19.28 -34.99
N ASP A 371 0.35 -20.28 -35.04
CA ASP A 371 -1.08 -20.12 -34.77
C ASP A 371 -1.38 -19.82 -33.31
N HIS A 372 -0.47 -20.23 -32.40
CA HIS A 372 -0.58 -19.96 -30.95
C HIS A 372 0.78 -20.03 -30.28
N ILE A 373 0.89 -19.34 -29.14
CA ILE A 373 2.06 -19.38 -28.25
C ILE A 373 1.91 -20.60 -27.34
N GLY A 374 2.86 -21.54 -27.44
CA GLY A 374 2.83 -22.76 -26.64
C GLY A 374 3.28 -22.56 -25.20
N ASP A 375 4.29 -21.69 -24.96
CA ASP A 375 4.95 -21.58 -23.67
C ASP A 375 5.52 -20.19 -23.37
N PHE A 376 5.75 -19.94 -22.10
CA PHE A 376 6.62 -18.87 -21.64
C PHE A 376 8.08 -19.14 -22.00
N PHE A 377 8.90 -18.10 -21.99
CA PHE A 377 10.33 -18.24 -22.26
C PHE A 377 11.00 -19.20 -21.28
N SER A 378 12.05 -19.88 -21.76
CA SER A 378 12.92 -20.70 -20.93
C SER A 378 13.51 -19.86 -19.79
N PHE A 379 13.87 -20.53 -18.70
CA PHE A 379 14.51 -19.92 -17.54
C PHE A 379 15.72 -19.06 -17.93
N ASP A 380 16.67 -19.59 -18.70
CA ASP A 380 17.89 -18.87 -19.11
C ASP A 380 17.58 -17.60 -19.91
N ARG A 381 16.57 -17.65 -20.79
CA ARG A 381 16.15 -16.46 -21.54
C ARG A 381 15.52 -15.45 -20.61
N MET A 382 14.72 -15.89 -19.65
CA MET A 382 14.08 -15.01 -18.68
C MET A 382 15.10 -14.34 -17.76
N GLN A 383 16.15 -15.04 -17.33
CA GLN A 383 17.23 -14.46 -16.53
C GLN A 383 17.98 -13.37 -17.28
N ARG A 384 18.31 -13.60 -18.57
CA ARG A 384 18.94 -12.56 -19.39
C ARG A 384 18.07 -11.30 -19.52
N LEU A 385 16.77 -11.47 -19.78
CA LEU A 385 15.84 -10.36 -19.86
C LEU A 385 15.69 -9.63 -18.52
N ARG A 386 15.70 -10.37 -17.43
CA ARG A 386 15.64 -9.79 -16.09
C ARG A 386 16.85 -8.90 -15.81
N GLU A 387 18.06 -9.32 -16.12
CA GLU A 387 19.27 -8.52 -15.95
C GLU A 387 19.27 -7.30 -16.89
N GLU A 388 18.90 -7.48 -18.15
CA GLU A 388 18.82 -6.42 -19.15
C GLU A 388 17.80 -5.33 -18.77
N TYR A 389 16.60 -5.75 -18.37
CA TYR A 389 15.46 -4.86 -18.07
C TYR A 389 15.22 -4.61 -16.59
N LYS A 390 16.13 -5.01 -15.71
CA LYS A 390 16.04 -4.69 -14.29
C LYS A 390 15.81 -3.20 -14.09
N HIS A 391 14.81 -2.85 -13.28
CA HIS A 391 14.45 -1.44 -13.08
C HIS A 391 15.59 -0.65 -12.45
N PRO A 392 15.86 0.62 -12.86
CA PRO A 392 16.95 1.44 -12.32
C PRO A 392 16.98 1.53 -10.80
N LEU A 393 15.84 1.66 -10.12
CA LEU A 393 15.79 1.67 -8.66
C LEU A 393 16.37 0.39 -8.04
N TRP A 394 16.06 -0.78 -8.62
CA TRP A 394 16.60 -2.05 -8.15
C TRP A 394 18.07 -2.26 -8.56
N LYS A 395 18.49 -1.70 -9.68
CA LYS A 395 19.93 -1.66 -10.05
C LYS A 395 20.72 -0.80 -9.06
N ALA A 396 20.18 0.36 -8.66
CA ALA A 396 20.86 1.30 -7.77
C ALA A 396 20.84 0.84 -6.31
N ALA A 397 19.67 0.42 -5.79
CA ALA A 397 19.43 0.25 -4.36
C ALA A 397 19.05 -1.18 -3.95
N GLY A 398 19.01 -2.15 -4.86
CA GLY A 398 18.51 -3.51 -4.58
C GLY A 398 19.30 -4.24 -3.49
N GLU A 399 20.64 -4.11 -3.47
CA GLU A 399 21.47 -4.72 -2.42
C GLU A 399 21.20 -4.09 -1.05
N ALA A 400 21.16 -2.76 -0.97
CA ALA A 400 20.81 -2.05 0.26
C ALA A 400 19.39 -2.42 0.72
N ALA A 401 18.47 -2.57 -0.21
CA ALA A 401 17.09 -2.93 0.08
C ALA A 401 16.98 -4.33 0.70
N LYS A 402 17.71 -5.31 0.19
CA LYS A 402 17.76 -6.66 0.76
C LYS A 402 18.35 -6.67 2.17
N LEU A 403 19.39 -5.87 2.42
CA LEU A 403 20.06 -5.75 3.72
C LEU A 403 19.19 -5.06 4.79
N ILE A 404 18.62 -3.90 4.47
CA ILE A 404 17.80 -3.12 5.41
C ILE A 404 16.44 -3.78 5.63
N GLY A 405 15.90 -4.41 4.57
CA GLY A 405 14.77 -5.31 4.65
C GLY A 405 13.41 -4.63 4.49
N GLY A 406 12.37 -5.37 4.87
CA GLY A 406 10.97 -5.06 4.63
C GLY A 406 10.45 -5.71 3.34
N HIS A 407 9.77 -6.88 3.50
CA HIS A 407 9.18 -7.65 2.39
C HIS A 407 10.14 -7.85 1.20
N GLY A 408 11.32 -8.40 1.47
CA GLY A 408 12.33 -8.61 0.41
C GLY A 408 12.99 -7.34 -0.13
N GLY A 409 12.83 -6.19 0.57
CA GLY A 409 13.43 -4.91 0.20
C GLY A 409 12.47 -3.91 -0.43
N MET A 410 11.27 -4.32 -0.87
CA MET A 410 10.31 -3.41 -1.52
C MET A 410 9.86 -2.25 -0.61
N ASP A 411 9.72 -2.49 0.69
CA ASP A 411 9.40 -1.42 1.65
C ASP A 411 10.49 -0.35 1.69
N PHE A 412 11.77 -0.78 1.63
CA PHE A 412 12.89 0.15 1.63
C PHE A 412 12.96 0.95 0.34
N ILE A 413 12.78 0.33 -0.82
CA ILE A 413 12.76 1.03 -2.12
C ILE A 413 11.64 2.08 -2.13
N MET A 414 10.46 1.75 -1.64
CA MET A 414 9.34 2.68 -1.52
C MET A 414 9.71 3.88 -0.63
N ASP A 415 10.18 3.61 0.60
CA ASP A 415 10.55 4.67 1.55
C ASP A 415 11.69 5.54 1.00
N LEU A 416 12.70 4.92 0.40
CA LEU A 416 13.82 5.60 -0.22
C LEU A 416 13.36 6.53 -1.36
N ARG A 417 12.43 6.08 -2.19
CA ARG A 417 11.98 6.82 -3.35
C ARG A 417 11.19 8.08 -2.98
N TRP A 418 10.21 8.00 -2.07
CA TRP A 418 9.50 9.20 -1.67
C TRP A 418 10.41 10.18 -0.89
N CYS A 419 11.35 9.68 -0.08
CA CYS A 419 12.37 10.52 0.55
C CYS A 419 13.18 11.28 -0.50
N TYR A 420 13.65 10.59 -1.55
CA TYR A 420 14.37 11.21 -2.66
C TYR A 420 13.54 12.29 -3.38
N CYS A 421 12.24 12.03 -3.60
CA CYS A 421 11.35 13.01 -4.20
C CYS A 421 11.26 14.29 -3.36
N LEU A 422 11.04 14.17 -2.06
CA LEU A 422 10.94 15.33 -1.17
C LEU A 422 12.26 16.09 -1.02
N GLN A 423 13.40 15.39 -0.99
CA GLN A 423 14.72 16.01 -0.94
C GLN A 423 15.06 16.81 -2.19
N ASN A 424 14.50 16.42 -3.34
CA ASN A 424 14.86 17.02 -4.64
C ASN A 424 13.72 17.80 -5.30
N GLY A 425 12.59 17.98 -4.63
CA GLY A 425 11.45 18.71 -5.20
C GLY A 425 10.85 18.00 -6.43
N LEU A 426 10.87 16.68 -6.46
CA LEU A 426 10.28 15.87 -7.53
C LEU A 426 8.85 15.48 -7.20
N PRO A 427 8.01 15.20 -8.20
CA PRO A 427 6.70 14.64 -7.94
C PRO A 427 6.84 13.23 -7.34
N LEU A 428 5.88 12.82 -6.54
CA LEU A 428 5.78 11.43 -6.08
C LEU A 428 5.36 10.51 -7.22
N ASP A 429 5.72 9.24 -7.12
CA ASP A 429 5.38 8.23 -8.13
C ASP A 429 3.89 7.87 -8.11
N THR A 430 3.24 8.04 -6.96
CA THR A 430 1.78 7.93 -6.77
C THR A 430 1.28 9.14 -5.99
N ASP A 431 0.07 9.57 -6.29
CA ASP A 431 -0.56 10.73 -5.68
C ASP A 431 -1.89 10.37 -4.98
N VAL A 432 -2.60 11.37 -4.48
CA VAL A 432 -3.88 11.16 -3.78
C VAL A 432 -4.95 10.54 -4.68
N TYR A 433 -4.91 10.78 -5.99
CA TYR A 433 -5.87 10.19 -6.92
C TYR A 433 -5.62 8.70 -7.14
N ASP A 434 -4.34 8.27 -7.17
CA ASP A 434 -3.99 6.84 -7.25
C ASP A 434 -4.46 6.10 -5.99
N LEU A 435 -4.21 6.70 -4.83
CA LEU A 435 -4.66 6.22 -3.53
C LEU A 435 -6.19 6.03 -3.50
N THR A 436 -6.93 7.09 -3.83
CA THR A 436 -8.40 7.08 -3.70
C THR A 436 -9.07 6.23 -4.76
N THR A 437 -8.53 6.17 -5.97
CA THR A 437 -9.03 5.30 -7.04
C THR A 437 -8.97 3.83 -6.61
N THR A 438 -7.86 3.39 -6.01
CA THR A 438 -7.73 2.01 -5.53
C THR A 438 -8.55 1.76 -4.26
N CYS A 439 -8.45 2.61 -3.24
CA CYS A 439 -9.20 2.45 -1.99
C CYS A 439 -10.74 2.51 -2.17
N SER A 440 -11.24 3.16 -3.23
CA SER A 440 -12.67 3.17 -3.53
C SER A 440 -13.27 1.78 -3.77
N LEU A 441 -12.43 0.81 -4.14
CA LEU A 441 -12.86 -0.56 -4.36
C LEU A 441 -13.38 -1.23 -3.08
N GLY A 442 -12.86 -0.88 -1.92
CA GLY A 442 -13.35 -1.43 -0.65
C GLY A 442 -14.87 -1.33 -0.54
N GLU A 443 -15.39 -0.11 -0.59
CA GLU A 443 -16.84 0.13 -0.51
C GLU A 443 -17.59 -0.29 -1.79
N LEU A 444 -17.05 -0.07 -2.98
CA LEU A 444 -17.74 -0.39 -4.22
C LEU A 444 -17.88 -1.92 -4.42
N THR A 445 -16.89 -2.71 -4.03
CA THR A 445 -17.01 -4.17 -4.07
C THR A 445 -18.02 -4.68 -3.04
N GLU A 446 -18.05 -4.09 -1.84
CA GLU A 446 -19.06 -4.41 -0.85
C GLU A 446 -20.47 -4.11 -1.36
N ARG A 447 -20.69 -2.94 -1.99
CA ARG A 447 -21.98 -2.58 -2.59
C ARG A 447 -22.39 -3.59 -3.67
N SER A 448 -21.47 -3.95 -4.58
CA SER A 448 -21.71 -4.93 -5.64
C SER A 448 -22.10 -6.30 -5.07
N VAL A 449 -21.32 -6.81 -4.11
CA VAL A 449 -21.61 -8.10 -3.44
C VAL A 449 -22.98 -8.07 -2.74
N ARG A 450 -23.29 -7.01 -2.00
CA ARG A 450 -24.56 -6.89 -1.27
C ARG A 450 -25.78 -6.80 -2.19
N SER A 451 -25.62 -6.33 -3.41
CA SER A 451 -26.68 -6.26 -4.43
C SER A 451 -26.72 -7.49 -5.37
N GLY A 452 -25.93 -8.53 -5.09
CA GLY A 452 -25.90 -9.75 -5.90
C GLY A 452 -25.10 -9.63 -7.19
N GLY A 453 -24.17 -8.68 -7.28
CA GLY A 453 -23.28 -8.52 -8.42
C GLY A 453 -23.65 -7.33 -9.33
N ASP A 454 -24.43 -6.37 -8.85
CA ASP A 454 -24.71 -5.16 -9.64
C ASP A 454 -23.45 -4.36 -9.95
N ALA A 455 -23.38 -3.85 -11.16
CA ALA A 455 -22.27 -3.02 -11.59
C ALA A 455 -22.22 -1.70 -10.81
N GLN A 456 -21.04 -1.36 -10.29
CA GLN A 456 -20.77 -0.12 -9.58
C GLN A 456 -19.94 0.81 -10.47
N ILE A 457 -20.34 2.07 -10.56
CA ILE A 457 -19.56 3.10 -11.27
C ILE A 457 -18.44 3.60 -10.35
N VAL A 458 -17.22 3.62 -10.85
CA VAL A 458 -16.08 4.15 -10.10
C VAL A 458 -15.99 5.66 -10.28
N PRO A 459 -15.97 6.47 -9.20
CA PRO A 459 -15.81 7.91 -9.29
C PRO A 459 -14.53 8.32 -10.01
N ASP A 460 -14.59 9.42 -10.75
CA ASP A 460 -13.39 10.06 -11.30
C ASP A 460 -12.85 11.09 -10.31
N PHE A 461 -11.94 10.66 -9.46
CA PHE A 461 -11.31 11.52 -8.45
C PHE A 461 -10.46 12.62 -9.06
N THR A 462 -9.97 12.43 -10.31
CA THR A 462 -9.18 13.43 -11.04
C THR A 462 -10.02 14.52 -11.70
N ARG A 463 -11.35 14.36 -11.69
CA ARG A 463 -12.30 15.27 -12.37
C ARG A 463 -11.94 15.55 -13.84
N GLY A 464 -11.51 14.51 -14.55
CA GLY A 464 -11.11 14.57 -15.96
C GLY A 464 -9.62 14.81 -16.20
N GLY A 465 -8.84 15.10 -15.16
CA GLY A 465 -7.39 15.32 -15.24
C GLY A 465 -6.61 14.12 -15.79
N TRP A 466 -7.13 12.90 -15.61
CA TRP A 466 -6.53 11.68 -16.15
C TRP A 466 -6.29 11.71 -17.66
N LYS A 467 -7.03 12.56 -18.43
CA LYS A 467 -6.91 12.65 -19.89
C LYS A 467 -5.62 13.31 -20.36
N SER A 468 -5.06 14.20 -19.55
CA SER A 468 -3.89 15.00 -19.87
C SER A 468 -2.68 14.74 -18.97
N ALA A 469 -2.83 13.92 -17.93
CA ALA A 469 -1.73 13.58 -17.05
C ALA A 469 -0.76 12.61 -17.74
N GLU A 470 0.53 12.89 -17.59
CA GLU A 470 1.58 12.05 -18.15
C GLU A 470 1.71 10.72 -17.39
N PRO A 471 1.93 9.60 -18.10
CA PRO A 471 2.22 8.33 -17.49
C PRO A 471 3.42 8.39 -16.55
N LEU A 472 3.42 7.56 -15.51
CA LEU A 472 4.62 7.35 -14.71
C LEU A 472 5.72 6.76 -15.60
N GLY A 473 6.81 7.52 -15.77
CA GLY A 473 7.99 7.06 -16.49
C GLY A 473 8.82 6.05 -15.71
N ILE A 474 9.97 5.68 -16.27
CA ILE A 474 10.98 4.93 -15.54
C ILE A 474 11.69 5.91 -14.61
N VAL A 475 11.47 5.74 -13.32
CA VAL A 475 12.06 6.60 -12.28
C VAL A 475 13.42 6.04 -11.83
N ASP A 476 14.29 6.92 -11.38
CA ASP A 476 15.65 6.62 -10.94
C ASP A 476 15.95 7.30 -9.60
N ILE A 477 17.12 6.99 -9.05
CA ILE A 477 17.61 7.51 -7.78
C ILE A 477 19.13 7.62 -7.80
N ASP A 478 19.64 8.70 -7.24
CA ASP A 478 21.06 8.90 -7.00
C ASP A 478 21.37 8.77 -5.51
N LEU A 479 21.86 7.59 -5.11
CA LEU A 479 22.19 7.28 -3.73
C LEU A 479 23.33 8.15 -3.18
N VAL A 480 24.29 8.53 -4.02
CA VAL A 480 25.42 9.40 -3.60
C VAL A 480 24.89 10.79 -3.27
N LYS A 481 24.00 11.33 -4.12
CA LYS A 481 23.33 12.61 -3.87
C LYS A 481 22.48 12.59 -2.61
N MET A 482 21.92 11.45 -2.24
CA MET A 482 21.21 11.25 -0.97
C MET A 482 22.15 11.14 0.24
N GLY A 483 23.45 11.04 0.06
CA GLY A 483 24.43 10.90 1.12
C GLY A 483 24.73 9.46 1.54
N PHE A 484 24.33 8.46 0.74
CA PHE A 484 24.79 7.09 0.96
C PHE A 484 26.25 6.93 0.55
N ASP A 485 26.98 6.18 1.35
CA ASP A 485 28.33 5.76 1.01
C ASP A 485 28.30 4.44 0.21
N PRO A 486 28.63 4.46 -1.10
CA PRO A 486 28.58 3.24 -1.91
C PRO A 486 29.51 2.12 -1.41
N ALA A 487 30.59 2.48 -0.69
CA ALA A 487 31.50 1.49 -0.12
C ALA A 487 30.88 0.72 1.05
N LYS A 488 30.01 1.38 1.82
CA LYS A 488 29.26 0.74 2.92
C LYS A 488 28.09 -0.09 2.42
N LEU A 489 27.55 0.21 1.25
CA LEU A 489 26.45 -0.56 0.65
C LEU A 489 26.93 -1.88 0.00
N LYS A 490 28.25 -2.03 -0.23
CA LYS A 490 28.86 -3.22 -0.85
C LYS A 490 29.61 -4.12 0.13
N LYS A 491 29.76 -3.73 1.39
CA LYS A 491 30.55 -4.46 2.39
C LYS A 491 29.69 -5.01 3.51
N ASP A 492 29.92 -6.26 3.76
CA ASP A 492 29.56 -7.06 4.91
C ASP A 492 28.17 -7.68 4.93
N GLU A 493 28.10 -8.89 4.37
CA GLU A 493 27.14 -9.91 4.80
C GLU A 493 27.21 -10.19 6.32
N ASN A 494 28.26 -9.74 7.02
CA ASN A 494 28.52 -9.97 8.44
C ASN A 494 28.43 -8.72 9.34
N ALA A 495 28.39 -7.49 8.84
CA ALA A 495 28.44 -6.28 9.67
C ALA A 495 27.08 -5.71 10.08
N LEU A 496 25.96 -6.30 9.65
CA LEU A 496 24.61 -5.87 10.01
C LEU A 496 23.96 -6.72 11.11
N PHE A 497 24.72 -7.62 11.71
CA PHE A 497 24.28 -8.45 12.84
C PHE A 497 25.09 -8.17 14.13
N VAL A 498 25.71 -7.01 14.26
CA VAL A 498 26.30 -6.58 15.55
C VAL A 498 25.51 -5.40 16.09
#